data_08ab0d64ffc1c78adba6c826d0edfb7a
#
_entry.id   08ab0d64ffc1c78adba6c826d0edfb7a
#
_cell.length_a   1.000
_cell.length_b   1.000
_cell.length_c   1.000
_cell.angle_alpha   90.00
_cell.angle_beta   90.00
_cell.angle_gamma   90.00
#
_symmetry.space_group_name_H-M   'P 1'
#
loop_
_entity.id
_entity.type
_entity.pdbx_description
1 polymer ?
#
loop_
_entity_poly.entity_id
_entity_poly.type
_entity_poly.pdbx_seq_one_letter_code
_entity_poly.pdbx_strand_id
1 'polypeptide(L)'
;MLVLGQIKLIKDFQEWKKMVQESGDKLKEYGMTFIFAGTQANDNTILNTVIHFQSMEHFQKFQADEELTKRRAEVVDVNSAVMTPISDTAFTNFPEPLTLEG
;
A
#
# COMPACT_ATOMS: atom_id res chain seq x y z
N MET A 1 -6.60 -7.25 -7.24
CA MET A 1 -6.05 -6.10 -8.00
C MET A 1 -4.85 -5.54 -7.28
N LEU A 2 -3.76 -5.36 -8.00
CA LEU A 2 -2.54 -4.77 -7.45
C LEU A 2 -2.55 -3.25 -7.60
N VAL A 3 -2.03 -2.56 -6.59
CA VAL A 3 -1.86 -1.11 -6.61
C VAL A 3 -0.42 -0.78 -6.25
N LEU A 4 0.25 -0.05 -7.12
CA LEU A 4 1.56 0.51 -6.85
C LEU A 4 1.39 1.81 -6.09
N GLY A 5 2.17 2.00 -5.03
CA GLY A 5 2.11 3.21 -4.22
C GLY A 5 3.47 3.83 -4.01
N GLN A 6 3.50 5.14 -3.98
CA GLN A 6 4.65 5.91 -3.55
C GLN A 6 4.17 7.06 -2.69
N ILE A 7 4.80 7.26 -1.53
CA ILE A 7 4.37 8.30 -0.59
C ILE A 7 5.58 8.77 0.22
N LYS A 8 5.56 10.03 0.62
CA LYS A 8 6.61 10.61 1.45
C LYS A 8 6.33 10.35 2.92
N LEU A 9 7.30 9.79 3.65
CA LEU A 9 7.23 9.63 5.09
C LEU A 9 7.54 10.95 5.79
N ILE A 10 6.78 11.28 6.85
CA ILE A 10 7.10 12.37 7.76
C ILE A 10 7.65 11.84 9.08
N LYS A 11 7.48 10.56 9.33
CA LYS A 11 8.13 9.82 10.41
C LYS A 11 8.90 8.66 9.80
N ASP A 12 9.70 7.94 10.60
CA ASP A 12 10.49 6.85 10.05
C ASP A 12 9.65 5.63 9.66
N PHE A 13 10.27 4.70 8.95
CA PHE A 13 9.60 3.50 8.46
C PHE A 13 8.99 2.67 9.61
N GLN A 14 9.64 2.60 10.75
CA GLN A 14 9.13 1.80 11.88
C GLN A 14 7.83 2.37 12.43
N GLU A 15 7.71 3.69 12.49
CA GLU A 15 6.47 4.34 12.90
C GLU A 15 5.34 4.09 11.89
N TRP A 16 5.66 4.14 10.59
CA TRP A 16 4.70 3.79 9.55
C TRP A 16 4.23 2.34 9.68
N LYS A 17 5.19 1.42 9.84
CA LYS A 17 4.90 -0.01 10.01
C LYS A 17 3.99 -0.26 11.22
N LYS A 18 4.25 0.43 12.32
CA LYS A 18 3.43 0.35 13.52
C LYS A 18 2.00 0.80 13.26
N MET A 19 1.83 1.91 12.54
CA MET A 19 0.50 2.40 12.15
C MET A 19 -0.26 1.36 11.33
N VAL A 20 0.41 0.71 10.37
CA VAL A 20 -0.20 -0.36 9.56
C VAL A 20 -0.62 -1.53 10.44
N GLN A 21 0.25 -1.96 11.35
CA GLN A 21 -0.04 -3.07 12.25
C GLN A 21 -1.23 -2.77 13.17
N GLU A 22 -1.34 -1.52 13.63
CA GLU A 22 -2.45 -1.07 14.47
C GLU A 22 -3.75 -0.87 13.68
N SER A 23 -3.67 -0.85 12.36
CA SER A 23 -4.82 -0.67 11.47
C SER A 23 -5.30 -1.97 10.82
N GLY A 24 -5.01 -3.11 11.45
CA GLY A 24 -5.39 -4.43 10.93
C GLY A 24 -6.88 -4.59 10.66
N ASP A 25 -7.73 -3.93 11.45
CA ASP A 25 -9.18 -3.88 11.23
C ASP A 25 -9.53 -3.31 9.86
N LYS A 26 -8.85 -2.21 9.48
CA LYS A 26 -9.07 -1.54 8.19
C LYS A 26 -8.49 -2.33 7.03
N LEU A 27 -7.32 -2.94 7.21
CA LEU A 27 -6.74 -3.79 6.17
C LEU A 27 -7.68 -4.93 5.82
N LYS A 28 -8.25 -5.56 6.83
CA LYS A 28 -9.20 -6.64 6.64
C LYS A 28 -10.48 -6.16 5.96
N GLU A 29 -11.01 -5.02 6.39
CA GLU A 29 -12.23 -4.43 5.83
C GLU A 29 -12.09 -4.17 4.33
N TYR A 30 -10.93 -3.70 3.88
CA TYR A 30 -10.69 -3.37 2.46
C TYR A 30 -9.99 -4.49 1.70
N GLY A 31 -9.88 -5.68 2.29
CA GLY A 31 -9.24 -6.81 1.63
C GLY A 31 -7.83 -6.52 1.16
N MET A 32 -7.06 -5.81 1.99
CA MET A 32 -5.70 -5.38 1.67
C MET A 32 -4.68 -6.40 2.11
N THR A 33 -3.73 -6.69 1.22
CA THR A 33 -2.55 -7.48 1.54
C THR A 33 -1.33 -6.73 1.04
N PHE A 34 -0.42 -6.38 1.95
CA PHE A 34 0.85 -5.78 1.55
C PHE A 34 1.76 -6.86 0.98
N ILE A 35 2.10 -6.71 -0.31
CA ILE A 35 3.06 -7.58 -0.98
C ILE A 35 4.48 -7.11 -0.70
N PHE A 36 4.65 -5.81 -0.67
CA PHE A 36 5.94 -5.17 -0.44
C PHE A 36 5.72 -3.78 0.14
N ALA A 37 6.61 -3.38 1.04
CA ALA A 37 6.73 -2.01 1.48
C ALA A 37 8.18 -1.76 1.87
N GLY A 38 8.77 -0.73 1.30
CA GLY A 38 10.17 -0.40 1.62
C GLY A 38 10.53 0.99 1.16
N THR A 39 11.54 1.56 1.81
CA THR A 39 12.06 2.87 1.47
C THR A 39 13.11 2.76 0.36
N GLN A 40 13.30 3.86 -0.37
CA GLN A 40 14.30 3.90 -1.42
C GLN A 40 15.70 3.88 -0.82
N ALA A 41 16.63 3.20 -1.49
CA ALA A 41 18.00 3.06 -1.00
C ALA A 41 18.72 4.41 -0.91
N ASN A 42 18.36 5.35 -1.78
CA ASN A 42 18.97 6.69 -1.83
C ASN A 42 18.19 7.76 -1.05
N ASP A 43 16.99 7.44 -0.58
CA ASP A 43 16.15 8.40 0.15
C ASP A 43 15.15 7.62 1.03
N ASN A 44 15.46 7.49 2.29
CA ASN A 44 14.63 6.75 3.24
C ASN A 44 13.34 7.47 3.64
N THR A 45 13.09 8.65 3.09
CA THR A 45 11.80 9.35 3.26
C THR A 45 10.78 8.97 2.21
N ILE A 46 11.19 8.28 1.14
CA ILE A 46 10.30 7.85 0.08
C ILE A 46 9.96 6.37 0.27
N LEU A 47 8.68 6.11 0.52
CA LEU A 47 8.16 4.76 0.69
C LEU A 47 7.53 4.28 -0.60
N ASN A 48 7.89 3.07 -1.04
CA ASN A 48 7.27 2.39 -2.17
C ASN A 48 6.50 1.19 -1.64
N THR A 49 5.31 0.97 -2.16
CA THR A 49 4.47 -0.15 -1.76
C THR A 49 3.90 -0.88 -2.97
N VAL A 50 3.64 -2.16 -2.78
CA VAL A 50 2.79 -2.96 -3.66
C VAL A 50 1.73 -3.59 -2.78
N ILE A 51 0.47 -3.23 -3.02
CA ILE A 51 -0.64 -3.66 -2.18
C ILE A 51 -1.66 -4.38 -3.06
N HIS A 52 -2.09 -5.56 -2.62
CA HIS A 52 -3.22 -6.24 -3.25
C HIS A 52 -4.50 -5.82 -2.56
N PHE A 53 -5.48 -5.35 -3.34
CA PHE A 53 -6.86 -5.10 -2.90
C PHE A 53 -7.77 -6.16 -3.49
N GLN A 54 -8.80 -6.52 -2.77
CA GLN A 54 -9.76 -7.53 -3.23
C GLN A 54 -10.49 -7.09 -4.49
N SER A 55 -10.75 -5.78 -4.66
CA SER A 55 -11.41 -5.22 -5.84
C SER A 55 -11.12 -3.72 -5.95
N MET A 56 -11.47 -3.16 -7.12
CA MET A 56 -11.43 -1.70 -7.33
C MET A 56 -12.36 -0.98 -6.33
N GLU A 57 -13.52 -1.55 -6.04
CA GLU A 57 -14.45 -0.97 -5.07
C GLU A 57 -13.83 -0.88 -3.67
N HIS A 58 -13.13 -1.92 -3.23
CA HIS A 58 -12.43 -1.90 -1.95
C HIS A 58 -11.34 -0.83 -1.92
N PHE A 59 -10.61 -0.68 -3.02
CA PHE A 59 -9.60 0.37 -3.14
C PHE A 59 -10.21 1.76 -3.04
N GLN A 60 -11.33 2.00 -3.72
CA GLN A 60 -12.02 3.28 -3.67
C GLN A 60 -12.54 3.60 -2.27
N LYS A 61 -13.07 2.61 -1.57
CA LYS A 61 -13.52 2.76 -0.18
C LYS A 61 -12.35 3.07 0.76
N PHE A 62 -11.22 2.41 0.54
CA PHE A 62 -9.99 2.70 1.27
C PHE A 62 -9.59 4.17 1.11
N GLN A 63 -9.60 4.67 -0.11
CA GLN A 63 -9.24 6.07 -0.39
C GLN A 63 -10.21 7.07 0.25
N ALA A 64 -11.47 6.69 0.39
CA ALA A 64 -12.52 7.54 0.96
C ALA A 64 -12.62 7.46 2.49
N ASP A 65 -11.89 6.55 3.13
CA ASP A 65 -11.97 6.36 4.58
C ASP A 65 -11.24 7.49 5.31
N GLU A 66 -12.00 8.40 5.91
CA GLU A 66 -11.46 9.57 6.60
C GLU A 66 -10.71 9.21 7.88
N GLU A 67 -11.16 8.20 8.61
CA GLU A 67 -10.49 7.74 9.82
C GLU A 67 -9.11 7.18 9.52
N LEU A 68 -9.03 6.31 8.52
CA LEU A 68 -7.76 5.74 8.10
C LEU A 68 -6.83 6.81 7.53
N THR A 69 -7.38 7.75 6.77
CA THR A 69 -6.61 8.89 6.25
C THR A 69 -5.98 9.70 7.39
N LYS A 70 -6.73 9.92 8.48
CA LYS A 70 -6.19 10.61 9.65
C LYS A 70 -5.06 9.82 10.32
N ARG A 71 -5.22 8.50 10.46
CA ARG A 71 -4.16 7.64 11.00
C ARG A 71 -2.90 7.72 10.14
N ARG A 72 -3.06 7.67 8.82
CA ARG A 72 -1.95 7.76 7.87
C ARG A 72 -1.25 9.12 7.93
N ALA A 73 -2.02 10.19 8.06
CA ALA A 73 -1.49 11.56 8.07
C ALA A 73 -0.53 11.83 9.23
N GLU A 74 -0.55 11.02 10.28
CA GLU A 74 0.39 11.14 11.39
C GLU A 74 1.81 10.68 11.03
N VAL A 75 1.94 9.84 10.02
CA VAL A 75 3.23 9.22 9.66
C VAL A 75 3.66 9.49 8.22
N VAL A 76 2.74 9.95 7.36
CA VAL A 76 3.02 10.23 5.94
C VAL A 76 2.41 11.56 5.52
N ASP A 77 2.97 12.15 4.47
CA ASP A 77 2.35 13.27 3.77
C ASP A 77 1.33 12.69 2.78
N VAL A 78 0.06 12.68 3.18
CA VAL A 78 -1.01 12.07 2.37
C VAL A 78 -1.19 12.76 1.01
N ASN A 79 -0.82 14.04 0.90
CA ASN A 79 -0.92 14.77 -0.36
C ASN A 79 0.18 14.37 -1.35
N SER A 80 1.24 13.71 -0.89
CA SER A 80 2.31 13.21 -1.74
C SER A 80 2.00 11.84 -2.35
N ALA A 81 0.90 11.20 -1.93
CA ALA A 81 0.58 9.84 -2.33
C ALA A 81 0.27 9.75 -3.83
N VAL A 82 0.95 8.83 -4.50
CA VAL A 82 0.62 8.43 -5.87
C VAL A 82 0.31 6.94 -5.81
N MET A 83 -0.95 6.59 -6.05
CA MET A 83 -1.40 5.20 -6.03
C MET A 83 -1.95 4.85 -7.41
N THR A 84 -1.34 3.84 -8.04
CA THR A 84 -1.64 3.46 -9.41
C THR A 84 -2.18 2.03 -9.45
N PRO A 85 -3.48 1.85 -9.71
CA PRO A 85 -4.02 0.51 -9.95
C PRO A 85 -3.39 -0.10 -11.21
N ILE A 86 -3.05 -1.37 -11.13
CA ILE A 86 -2.42 -2.11 -12.21
C ILE A 86 -3.46 -3.04 -12.84
N SER A 87 -3.46 -3.11 -14.16
CA SER A 87 -4.38 -3.99 -14.90
C SER A 87 -4.03 -5.46 -14.66
N ASP A 88 -4.93 -6.35 -15.11
CA ASP A 88 -4.71 -7.79 -15.03
C ASP A 88 -3.56 -8.27 -15.92
N THR A 89 -3.09 -7.42 -16.85
CA THR A 89 -1.91 -7.69 -17.67
C THR A 89 -0.66 -7.46 -16.84
N ALA A 90 -0.34 -8.44 -15.99
CA ALA A 90 0.78 -8.34 -15.06
C ALA A 90 1.50 -9.67 -14.94
N PHE A 91 2.80 -9.61 -14.75
CA PHE A 91 3.63 -10.75 -14.42
C PHE A 91 4.04 -10.60 -12.96
N THR A 92 3.46 -11.40 -12.09
CA THR A 92 3.61 -11.24 -10.64
C THR A 92 3.66 -12.60 -9.96
N ASN A 93 4.30 -12.63 -8.80
CA ASN A 93 4.39 -13.81 -7.95
C ASN A 93 3.27 -13.88 -6.91
N PHE A 94 2.27 -13.01 -7.03
CA PHE A 94 1.15 -12.93 -6.09
C PHE A 94 -0.17 -12.75 -6.87
N PRO A 95 -1.28 -13.39 -6.46
CA PRO A 95 -1.43 -14.31 -5.32
C PRO A 95 -0.89 -15.72 -5.57
N GLU A 96 -0.53 -16.04 -6.79
CA GLU A 96 0.02 -17.33 -7.16
C GLU A 96 1.48 -17.21 -7.55
N PRO A 97 2.31 -18.23 -7.22
CA PRO A 97 3.72 -18.21 -7.61
C PRO A 97 3.91 -18.09 -9.12
N LEU A 98 4.92 -17.31 -9.51
CA LEU A 98 5.31 -17.21 -10.91
C LEU A 98 5.69 -18.58 -11.47
N THR A 99 5.18 -18.84 -12.68
CA THR A 99 5.66 -19.95 -13.50
C THR A 99 6.66 -19.38 -14.48
N LEU A 100 7.92 -19.81 -14.39
CA LEU A 100 8.96 -19.35 -15.30
C LEU A 100 8.99 -20.16 -16.61
N GLU A 101 8.16 -21.16 -16.69
CA GLU A 101 8.06 -22.00 -17.86
C GLU A 101 6.96 -21.49 -18.80
N GLY A 102 7.35 -21.27 -20.00
CA GLY A 102 6.49 -21.01 -21.14
C GLY A 102 5.50 -19.91 -21.06
#